data_288ca6c470ebf0f29f596acd5c890e06
#
_entry.id   288ca6c470ebf0f29f596acd5c890e06
#
_cell.length_a   1.000
_cell.length_b   1.000
_cell.length_c   1.000
_cell.angle_alpha   90.00
_cell.angle_beta   90.00
_cell.angle_gamma   90.00
#
_symmetry.space_group_name_H-M   'P 1'
#
loop_
_entity.id
_entity.type
_entity.pdbx_description
1 polymer ?
#
loop_
_entity_poly.entity_id
_entity_poly.type
_entity_poly.pdbx_seq_one_letter_code
_entity_poly.pdbx_strand_id
1 'polypeptide(L)'
;GNVVADVPGGSGPRVLVAAHLDTVFGADVAVSVRRDGGRLCAPGIGDNSASLAVLTTFAERLAGDEGALRPRLTLAATVGEEGVGDLRGARRLVADHADAADCFVAVDGHLGTVVAQAVGSRRLVARFRGPGGHSWGDYPAASAVHAAGGAIHALAGLSVPTEPRTSLNVGQVWGGTSVNAIAQEAGFNLDLRSLDGDVLEDLERRARGAIGAAARRAGCEVELEPIGDRPAAFVDNHALVACALRALEAVGEKGSVVASSTDANAAMARGLPAIAFGVYRGGDAHRTSEWLDPASLALGYRAFEHLLACLAESRG
;
A
#
# COMPACT_ATOMS: atom_id res chain seq x y z
N GLY A 1 16.75 -0.56 5.90
CA GLY A 1 16.89 -1.41 5.13
C GLY A 1 16.16 -2.71 4.88
N ASN A 2 16.04 -3.08 3.58
CA ASN A 2 15.56 -4.40 3.23
C ASN A 2 16.54 -5.49 3.69
N VAL A 3 16.02 -6.68 3.97
CA VAL A 3 16.81 -7.92 4.04
C VAL A 3 16.59 -8.66 2.73
N VAL A 4 17.67 -8.97 2.01
CA VAL A 4 17.61 -9.60 0.68
C VAL A 4 18.50 -10.84 0.65
N ALA A 5 18.03 -11.91 0.04
CA ALA A 5 18.77 -13.16 -0.13
C ALA A 5 18.53 -13.73 -1.53
N ASP A 6 19.62 -13.97 -2.27
CA ASP A 6 19.58 -14.77 -3.49
C ASP A 6 19.61 -16.26 -3.11
N VAL A 7 18.64 -17.01 -3.63
CA VAL A 7 18.53 -18.44 -3.34
C VAL A 7 19.28 -19.24 -4.42
N PRO A 8 20.31 -20.03 -4.05
CA PRO A 8 21.04 -20.86 -5.01
C PRO A 8 20.14 -21.88 -5.72
N GLY A 9 20.44 -22.18 -6.98
CA GLY A 9 19.69 -23.17 -7.77
C GLY A 9 18.40 -22.58 -8.38
N GLY A 10 17.44 -23.47 -8.69
CA GLY A 10 16.24 -23.14 -9.45
C GLY A 10 16.47 -23.09 -10.96
N SER A 11 15.38 -23.13 -11.72
CA SER A 11 15.39 -23.10 -13.19
C SER A 11 14.25 -22.22 -13.70
N GLY A 12 14.31 -21.83 -14.98
CA GLY A 12 13.25 -20.97 -15.55
C GLY A 12 13.40 -19.50 -15.17
N PRO A 13 12.29 -18.76 -14.96
CA PRO A 13 12.32 -17.34 -14.76
C PRO A 13 12.99 -16.93 -13.43
N ARG A 14 13.47 -15.70 -13.38
CA ARG A 14 13.92 -15.04 -12.15
C ARG A 14 12.78 -14.29 -11.51
N VAL A 15 12.41 -14.69 -10.32
CA VAL A 15 11.30 -14.13 -9.58
C VAL A 15 11.81 -13.37 -8.35
N LEU A 16 11.48 -12.09 -8.26
CA LEU A 16 11.63 -11.34 -7.02
C LEU A 16 10.41 -11.63 -6.14
N VAL A 17 10.63 -12.10 -4.92
CA VAL A 17 9.57 -12.35 -3.94
C VAL A 17 9.81 -11.47 -2.74
N ALA A 18 8.81 -10.71 -2.35
CA ALA A 18 8.91 -9.78 -1.22
C ALA A 18 7.73 -9.89 -0.26
N ALA A 19 7.98 -9.66 1.03
CA ALA A 19 6.96 -9.37 2.04
C ALA A 19 7.45 -8.20 2.89
N HIS A 20 6.56 -7.28 3.27
CA HIS A 20 7.01 -6.11 4.02
C HIS A 20 7.11 -6.35 5.53
N LEU A 21 8.06 -5.65 6.16
CA LEU A 21 8.41 -5.77 7.59
C LEU A 21 7.66 -4.79 8.48
N ASP A 22 7.29 -3.66 7.91
CA ASP A 22 6.63 -2.58 8.66
C ASP A 22 5.13 -2.82 8.80
N THR A 23 4.53 -2.10 9.72
CA THR A 23 3.09 -2.06 9.97
C THR A 23 2.64 -0.61 10.09
N VAL A 24 1.31 -0.36 10.07
CA VAL A 24 0.75 0.97 10.32
C VAL A 24 0.89 1.44 11.77
N PHE A 25 1.30 0.56 12.68
CA PHE A 25 1.36 0.84 14.11
C PHE A 25 2.68 1.48 14.50
N GLY A 26 2.60 2.56 15.31
CA GLY A 26 3.78 3.19 15.90
C GLY A 26 4.39 2.37 17.04
N ALA A 27 5.60 2.73 17.44
CA ALA A 27 6.33 2.06 18.54
C ALA A 27 5.65 2.19 19.91
N ASP A 28 4.68 3.07 20.05
CA ASP A 28 3.86 3.26 21.24
C ASP A 28 2.71 2.23 21.36
N VAL A 29 2.41 1.50 20.28
CA VAL A 29 1.39 0.45 20.29
C VAL A 29 1.99 -0.86 20.82
N ALA A 30 1.46 -1.33 21.94
CA ALA A 30 1.88 -2.61 22.52
C ALA A 30 1.47 -3.78 21.61
N VAL A 31 2.45 -4.57 21.17
CA VAL A 31 2.22 -5.78 20.39
C VAL A 31 2.28 -6.99 21.33
N SER A 32 1.11 -7.61 21.56
CA SER A 32 0.99 -8.81 22.37
C SER A 32 0.03 -9.78 21.71
N VAL A 33 0.53 -10.96 21.34
CA VAL A 33 -0.29 -12.00 20.70
C VAL A 33 -1.21 -12.66 21.72
N ARG A 34 -2.49 -12.64 21.45
CA ARG A 34 -3.54 -13.33 22.23
C ARG A 34 -4.18 -14.42 21.39
N ARG A 35 -4.64 -15.49 22.05
CA ARG A 35 -5.49 -16.52 21.41
C ARG A 35 -6.94 -16.26 21.80
N ASP A 36 -7.83 -16.26 20.81
CA ASP A 36 -9.25 -16.06 21.00
C ASP A 36 -10.05 -16.91 19.99
N GLY A 37 -10.83 -17.88 20.50
CA GLY A 37 -11.68 -18.72 19.64
C GLY A 37 -10.97 -19.44 18.49
N GLY A 38 -9.71 -19.85 18.67
CA GLY A 38 -8.89 -20.46 17.60
C GLY A 38 -8.14 -19.47 16.74
N ARG A 39 -8.36 -18.16 16.92
CA ARG A 39 -7.64 -17.06 16.23
C ARG A 39 -6.42 -16.62 17.03
N LEU A 40 -5.46 -16.06 16.33
CA LEU A 40 -4.39 -15.24 16.91
C LEU A 40 -4.74 -13.77 16.67
N CYS A 41 -4.65 -12.96 17.73
CA CYS A 41 -4.99 -11.54 17.66
C CYS A 41 -3.80 -10.70 18.15
N ALA A 42 -3.35 -9.78 17.33
CA ALA A 42 -2.38 -8.74 17.66
C ALA A 42 -2.34 -7.68 16.55
N PRO A 43 -1.93 -6.45 16.84
CA PRO A 43 -1.63 -5.46 15.79
C PRO A 43 -0.59 -5.99 14.80
N GLY A 44 -0.85 -5.92 13.48
CA GLY A 44 0.06 -6.35 12.41
C GLY A 44 0.28 -7.87 12.30
N ILE A 45 -0.57 -8.69 12.93
CA ILE A 45 -0.40 -10.15 12.94
C ILE A 45 -0.69 -10.77 11.58
N GLY A 46 -1.60 -10.18 10.81
CA GLY A 46 -1.90 -10.55 9.43
C GLY A 46 -1.03 -9.74 8.48
N ASP A 47 -1.18 -8.44 8.54
CA ASP A 47 -0.56 -7.45 7.68
C ASP A 47 0.70 -6.86 8.32
N ASN A 48 1.93 -7.35 7.97
CA ASN A 48 2.21 -8.44 7.03
C ASN A 48 3.01 -9.58 7.71
N SER A 49 2.89 -9.74 9.06
CA SER A 49 3.63 -10.78 9.81
C SER A 49 3.31 -12.19 9.34
N ALA A 50 2.06 -12.45 8.91
CA ALA A 50 1.65 -13.75 8.38
C ALA A 50 2.41 -14.13 7.11
N SER A 51 2.54 -13.18 6.17
CA SER A 51 3.28 -13.40 4.93
C SER A 51 4.78 -13.54 5.16
N LEU A 52 5.34 -12.79 6.11
CA LEU A 52 6.74 -12.94 6.53
C LEU A 52 6.98 -14.33 7.13
N ALA A 53 6.05 -14.86 7.93
CA ALA A 53 6.16 -16.21 8.48
C ALA A 53 6.14 -17.27 7.38
N VAL A 54 5.26 -17.13 6.37
CA VAL A 54 5.23 -18.00 5.20
C VAL A 54 6.55 -17.93 4.42
N LEU A 55 7.04 -16.72 4.14
CA LEU A 55 8.28 -16.53 3.38
C LEU A 55 9.52 -17.07 4.13
N THR A 56 9.58 -16.84 5.45
CA THR A 56 10.67 -17.34 6.29
C THR A 56 10.67 -18.86 6.35
N THR A 57 9.49 -19.48 6.58
CA THR A 57 9.36 -20.96 6.58
C THR A 57 9.76 -21.56 5.23
N PHE A 58 9.40 -20.89 4.12
CA PHE A 58 9.80 -21.29 2.79
C PHE A 58 11.32 -21.22 2.64
N ALA A 59 11.95 -20.12 3.04
CA ALA A 59 13.41 -19.96 2.97
C ALA A 59 14.16 -21.01 3.80
N GLU A 60 13.68 -21.33 5.01
CA GLU A 60 14.27 -22.38 5.86
C GLU A 60 14.19 -23.76 5.21
N ARG A 61 13.07 -24.09 4.57
CA ARG A 61 12.91 -25.37 3.87
C ARG A 61 13.81 -25.48 2.65
N LEU A 62 14.00 -24.39 1.91
CA LEU A 62 14.92 -24.38 0.75
C LEU A 62 16.36 -24.69 1.14
N ALA A 63 16.79 -24.33 2.33
CA ALA A 63 18.14 -24.63 2.83
C ALA A 63 18.40 -26.16 2.99
N GLY A 64 17.35 -26.99 3.01
CA GLY A 64 17.43 -28.44 3.15
C GLY A 64 17.02 -29.26 1.90
N ASP A 65 16.49 -28.62 0.86
CA ASP A 65 15.93 -29.26 -0.32
C ASP A 65 16.44 -28.63 -1.64
N GLU A 66 17.55 -29.10 -2.12
CA GLU A 66 18.16 -28.65 -3.38
C GLU A 66 17.42 -29.16 -4.65
N GLY A 67 16.47 -30.08 -4.49
CA GLY A 67 15.81 -30.80 -5.62
C GLY A 67 14.41 -30.25 -5.97
N ALA A 68 13.82 -29.34 -5.19
CA ALA A 68 12.47 -28.84 -5.44
C ALA A 68 12.37 -28.06 -6.76
N LEU A 69 11.33 -28.35 -7.54
CA LEU A 69 11.01 -27.58 -8.75
C LEU A 69 10.62 -26.14 -8.37
N ARG A 70 11.46 -25.18 -8.68
CA ARG A 70 11.26 -23.75 -8.39
C ARG A 70 11.96 -22.85 -9.40
N PRO A 71 11.49 -21.62 -9.58
CA PRO A 71 12.20 -20.62 -10.37
C PRO A 71 13.49 -20.16 -9.66
N ARG A 72 14.29 -19.38 -10.35
CA ARG A 72 15.41 -18.67 -9.72
C ARG A 72 14.84 -17.55 -8.83
N LEU A 73 15.20 -17.53 -7.56
CA LEU A 73 14.55 -16.68 -6.56
C LEU A 73 15.53 -15.67 -5.95
N THR A 74 15.07 -14.43 -5.82
CA THR A 74 15.56 -13.46 -4.85
C THR A 74 14.44 -13.20 -3.86
N LEU A 75 14.66 -13.52 -2.58
CA LEU A 75 13.71 -13.32 -1.49
C LEU A 75 14.05 -12.00 -0.78
N ALA A 76 13.05 -11.23 -0.43
CA ALA A 76 13.23 -9.96 0.27
C ALA A 76 12.20 -9.75 1.38
N ALA A 77 12.67 -9.22 2.52
CA ALA A 77 11.81 -8.56 3.48
C ALA A 77 11.99 -7.05 3.30
N THR A 78 10.93 -6.38 2.87
CA THR A 78 10.97 -4.96 2.47
C THR A 78 10.54 -4.04 3.60
N VAL A 79 10.91 -2.76 3.53
CA VAL A 79 10.53 -1.74 4.49
C VAL A 79 9.76 -0.61 3.82
N GLY A 80 8.81 -0.02 4.55
CA GLY A 80 8.08 1.17 4.10
C GLY A 80 7.05 0.87 3.04
N GLU A 81 6.34 -0.26 3.16
CA GLU A 81 5.11 -0.49 2.42
C GLU A 81 4.01 0.39 2.98
N GLU A 82 3.91 0.52 4.28
CA GLU A 82 2.81 1.15 4.97
C GLU A 82 2.89 2.68 5.03
N GLY A 83 1.71 3.29 5.06
CA GLY A 83 1.53 4.70 5.40
C GLY A 83 2.35 5.66 4.55
N VAL A 84 3.23 6.39 5.21
CA VAL A 84 4.16 7.37 4.60
C VAL A 84 5.47 6.73 4.14
N GLY A 85 5.62 5.43 4.24
CA GLY A 85 6.78 4.68 3.80
C GLY A 85 6.99 4.71 2.29
N ASP A 86 5.91 4.91 1.54
CA ASP A 86 5.88 5.17 0.09
C ASP A 86 6.58 4.11 -0.75
N LEU A 87 6.48 2.83 -0.34
CA LEU A 87 7.06 1.67 -1.01
C LEU A 87 8.59 1.75 -1.15
N ARG A 88 9.29 2.52 -0.28
CA ARG A 88 10.73 2.79 -0.45
C ARG A 88 11.57 1.52 -0.55
N GLY A 89 11.19 0.46 0.20
CA GLY A 89 11.87 -0.83 0.16
C GLY A 89 11.67 -1.54 -1.17
N ALA A 90 10.43 -1.67 -1.63
CA ALA A 90 10.12 -2.29 -2.91
C ALA A 90 10.73 -1.51 -4.08
N ARG A 91 10.67 -0.17 -4.05
CA ARG A 91 11.32 0.69 -5.07
C ARG A 91 12.81 0.43 -5.14
N ARG A 92 13.47 0.29 -3.98
CA ARG A 92 14.91 -0.01 -3.93
C ARG A 92 15.21 -1.41 -4.45
N LEU A 93 14.44 -2.42 -4.01
CA LEU A 93 14.59 -3.80 -4.48
C LEU A 93 14.45 -3.90 -6.00
N VAL A 94 13.39 -3.27 -6.54
CA VAL A 94 13.15 -3.23 -7.99
C VAL A 94 14.26 -2.46 -8.72
N ALA A 95 14.73 -1.34 -8.19
CA ALA A 95 15.83 -0.58 -8.81
C ALA A 95 17.13 -1.40 -8.92
N ASP A 96 17.40 -2.27 -7.92
CA ASP A 96 18.61 -3.08 -7.90
C ASP A 96 18.52 -4.36 -8.76
N HIS A 97 17.31 -4.90 -9.00
CA HIS A 97 17.14 -6.23 -9.55
C HIS A 97 16.23 -6.32 -10.80
N ALA A 98 15.47 -5.29 -11.17
CA ALA A 98 14.46 -5.37 -12.23
C ALA A 98 15.03 -5.79 -13.60
N ASP A 99 16.24 -5.33 -13.95
CA ASP A 99 16.87 -5.65 -15.23
C ASP A 99 17.23 -7.14 -15.37
N ALA A 100 17.28 -7.87 -14.25
CA ALA A 100 17.59 -9.29 -14.20
C ALA A 100 16.38 -10.16 -13.84
N ALA A 101 15.26 -9.55 -13.45
CA ALA A 101 14.05 -10.24 -13.03
C ALA A 101 13.04 -10.36 -14.17
N ASP A 102 12.32 -11.47 -14.22
CA ASP A 102 11.23 -11.70 -15.18
C ASP A 102 9.87 -11.33 -14.58
N CYS A 103 9.72 -11.42 -13.27
CA CYS A 103 8.51 -10.97 -12.56
C CYS A 103 8.75 -10.71 -11.07
N PHE A 104 7.76 -10.10 -10.43
CA PHE A 104 7.74 -9.76 -8.99
C PHE A 104 6.48 -10.31 -8.33
N VAL A 105 6.63 -10.91 -7.15
CA VAL A 105 5.52 -11.39 -6.32
C VAL A 105 5.63 -10.75 -4.93
N ALA A 106 4.72 -9.85 -4.61
CA ALA A 106 4.53 -9.43 -3.23
C ALA A 106 3.70 -10.50 -2.51
N VAL A 107 4.22 -11.07 -1.43
CA VAL A 107 3.44 -11.96 -0.56
C VAL A 107 2.72 -11.09 0.45
N ASP A 108 1.44 -10.82 0.18
CA ASP A 108 0.67 -9.83 0.92
C ASP A 108 -0.84 -10.04 0.69
N GLY A 109 -1.63 -9.86 1.75
CA GLY A 109 -3.08 -9.90 1.71
C GLY A 109 -3.71 -11.27 2.01
N HIS A 110 -5.03 -11.31 1.88
CA HIS A 110 -5.83 -12.49 2.24
C HIS A 110 -5.74 -13.61 1.21
N LEU A 111 -5.68 -14.86 1.70
CA LEU A 111 -5.74 -16.07 0.88
C LEU A 111 -6.96 -16.04 -0.05
N GLY A 112 -6.75 -16.33 -1.33
CA GLY A 112 -7.74 -16.19 -2.38
C GLY A 112 -7.71 -14.85 -3.11
N THR A 113 -6.91 -13.88 -2.68
CA THR A 113 -6.76 -12.57 -3.34
C THR A 113 -5.49 -12.50 -4.17
N VAL A 114 -5.63 -12.05 -5.41
CA VAL A 114 -4.52 -11.76 -6.33
C VAL A 114 -4.64 -10.31 -6.79
N VAL A 115 -3.71 -9.45 -6.40
CA VAL A 115 -3.65 -8.07 -6.88
C VAL A 115 -2.85 -8.06 -8.18
N ALA A 116 -3.49 -7.69 -9.29
CA ALA A 116 -2.88 -7.70 -10.62
C ALA A 116 -2.82 -6.33 -11.30
N GLN A 117 -3.32 -5.29 -10.64
CA GLN A 117 -3.27 -3.91 -11.10
C GLN A 117 -2.94 -2.98 -9.94
N ALA A 118 -2.01 -2.06 -10.16
CA ALA A 118 -1.57 -1.09 -9.17
C ALA A 118 -2.53 0.11 -9.08
N VAL A 119 -3.11 0.32 -7.90
CA VAL A 119 -3.82 1.55 -7.58
C VAL A 119 -2.79 2.62 -7.21
N GLY A 120 -2.73 3.69 -7.98
CA GLY A 120 -1.89 4.85 -7.65
C GLY A 120 -2.49 5.69 -6.54
N SER A 121 -1.62 6.35 -5.77
CA SER A 121 -2.06 7.33 -4.77
C SER A 121 -1.16 8.55 -4.71
N ARG A 122 -1.78 9.71 -4.46
CA ARG A 122 -1.11 10.96 -4.11
C ARG A 122 -1.62 11.40 -2.75
N ARG A 123 -0.70 11.60 -1.81
CA ARG A 123 -1.03 12.03 -0.47
C ARG A 123 -0.37 13.37 -0.17
N LEU A 124 -1.16 14.31 0.33
CA LEU A 124 -0.72 15.68 0.57
C LEU A 124 -1.13 16.12 1.98
N VAL A 125 -0.24 16.86 2.64
CA VAL A 125 -0.60 17.69 3.78
C VAL A 125 -0.81 19.11 3.29
N ALA A 126 -1.98 19.70 3.55
CA ALA A 126 -2.26 21.11 3.31
C ALA A 126 -2.22 21.86 4.63
N ARG A 127 -1.28 22.80 4.78
CA ARG A 127 -1.14 23.67 5.96
C ARG A 127 -1.48 25.10 5.60
N PHE A 128 -2.46 25.66 6.28
CA PHE A 128 -2.90 27.05 6.10
C PHE A 128 -2.35 27.90 7.23
N ARG A 129 -1.91 29.12 6.89
CA ARG A 129 -1.46 30.12 7.85
C ARG A 129 -2.15 31.46 7.61
N GLY A 130 -2.58 32.07 8.71
CA GLY A 130 -3.21 33.39 8.73
C GLY A 130 -2.62 34.25 9.86
N PRO A 131 -3.02 35.54 9.97
CA PRO A 131 -2.49 36.45 10.98
C PRO A 131 -2.85 36.07 12.41
N GLY A 132 -3.99 35.38 12.60
CA GLY A 132 -4.53 35.14 13.93
C GLY A 132 -5.16 36.43 14.54
N GLY A 133 -5.62 36.33 15.80
CA GLY A 133 -6.13 37.48 16.53
C GLY A 133 -7.31 37.15 17.44
N HIS A 134 -7.87 38.18 18.08
CA HIS A 134 -9.05 38.10 18.91
C HIS A 134 -10.30 38.11 18.02
N SER A 135 -11.23 37.17 18.21
CA SER A 135 -12.39 36.98 17.33
C SER A 135 -13.31 38.21 17.22
N TRP A 136 -13.31 39.12 18.20
CA TRP A 136 -14.05 40.34 18.19
C TRP A 136 -13.18 41.55 17.76
N GLY A 137 -12.01 41.70 18.37
CA GLY A 137 -11.18 42.92 18.20
C GLY A 137 -10.49 42.98 16.84
N ASP A 138 -10.11 41.83 16.29
CA ASP A 138 -9.36 41.76 15.03
C ASP A 138 -10.23 41.30 13.82
N TYR A 139 -11.55 41.14 14.04
CA TYR A 139 -12.47 40.85 12.93
C TYR A 139 -12.48 42.01 11.91
N PRO A 140 -12.35 41.74 10.58
CA PRO A 140 -12.47 40.47 9.85
C PRO A 140 -11.11 39.84 9.40
N ALA A 141 -10.12 39.81 10.26
CA ALA A 141 -8.82 39.19 9.92
C ALA A 141 -8.98 37.74 9.38
N ALA A 142 -8.05 37.35 8.51
CA ALA A 142 -8.06 36.04 7.86
C ALA A 142 -7.90 34.91 8.87
N SER A 143 -8.70 33.85 8.72
CA SER A 143 -8.67 32.66 9.59
C SER A 143 -8.23 31.42 8.81
N ALA A 144 -7.18 30.78 9.29
CA ALA A 144 -6.68 29.55 8.69
C ALA A 144 -7.73 28.41 8.72
N VAL A 145 -8.58 28.33 9.75
CA VAL A 145 -9.67 27.33 9.82
C VAL A 145 -10.72 27.61 8.75
N HIS A 146 -11.07 28.88 8.49
CA HIS A 146 -12.01 29.22 7.43
C HIS A 146 -11.41 28.90 6.04
N ALA A 147 -10.12 29.15 5.84
CA ALA A 147 -9.42 28.80 4.60
C ALA A 147 -9.42 27.28 4.36
N ALA A 148 -9.09 26.48 5.39
CA ALA A 148 -9.10 25.02 5.33
C ALA A 148 -10.51 24.46 5.06
N GLY A 149 -11.55 24.98 5.75
CA GLY A 149 -12.95 24.60 5.51
C GLY A 149 -13.42 24.92 4.10
N GLY A 150 -13.06 26.11 3.58
CA GLY A 150 -13.32 26.49 2.20
C GLY A 150 -12.63 25.61 1.16
N ALA A 151 -11.39 25.16 1.46
CA ALA A 151 -10.65 24.23 0.60
C ALA A 151 -11.30 22.83 0.62
N ILE A 152 -11.68 22.31 1.78
CA ILE A 152 -12.37 21.02 1.90
C ILE A 152 -13.70 21.05 1.14
N HIS A 153 -14.49 22.13 1.28
CA HIS A 153 -15.73 22.30 0.52
C HIS A 153 -15.49 22.30 -1.00
N ALA A 154 -14.44 23.01 -1.46
CA ALA A 154 -14.08 23.04 -2.87
C ALA A 154 -13.61 21.67 -3.39
N LEU A 155 -12.85 20.91 -2.59
CA LEU A 155 -12.43 19.54 -2.91
C LEU A 155 -13.62 18.59 -3.03
N ALA A 156 -14.58 18.67 -2.11
CA ALA A 156 -15.81 17.88 -2.14
C ALA A 156 -16.69 18.16 -3.37
N GLY A 157 -16.54 19.34 -3.97
CA GLY A 157 -17.22 19.73 -5.22
C GLY A 157 -16.50 19.33 -6.50
N LEU A 158 -15.31 18.74 -6.42
CA LEU A 158 -14.61 18.27 -7.62
C LEU A 158 -15.31 17.07 -8.24
N SER A 159 -15.47 17.08 -9.56
CA SER A 159 -15.91 15.89 -10.30
C SER A 159 -14.80 14.86 -10.29
N VAL A 160 -15.06 13.70 -9.71
CA VAL A 160 -14.14 12.55 -9.65
C VAL A 160 -14.70 11.45 -10.54
N PRO A 161 -13.92 10.91 -11.51
CA PRO A 161 -14.38 9.84 -12.39
C PRO A 161 -14.73 8.56 -11.59
N THR A 162 -15.74 7.83 -12.05
CA THR A 162 -16.04 6.47 -11.58
C THR A 162 -15.31 5.42 -12.42
N GLU A 163 -15.03 5.75 -13.69
CA GLU A 163 -14.24 4.96 -14.64
C GLU A 163 -13.18 5.85 -15.30
N PRO A 164 -11.89 5.54 -15.13
CA PRO A 164 -11.33 4.52 -14.23
C PRO A 164 -11.67 4.82 -12.76
N ARG A 165 -11.81 3.78 -11.93
CA ARG A 165 -12.13 3.97 -10.50
C ARG A 165 -11.13 4.93 -9.85
N THR A 166 -11.66 6.03 -9.33
CA THR A 166 -10.89 7.13 -8.76
C THR A 166 -11.55 7.58 -7.46
N SER A 167 -10.77 8.06 -6.51
CA SER A 167 -11.27 8.55 -5.23
C SER A 167 -10.52 9.78 -4.74
N LEU A 168 -11.21 10.60 -3.95
CA LEU A 168 -10.69 11.74 -3.22
C LEU A 168 -11.20 11.68 -1.78
N ASN A 169 -10.30 11.80 -0.81
CA ASN A 169 -10.68 11.79 0.59
C ASN A 169 -9.83 12.77 1.41
N VAL A 170 -10.49 13.59 2.23
CA VAL A 170 -9.86 14.33 3.32
C VAL A 170 -10.05 13.51 4.59
N GLY A 171 -9.01 12.79 5.00
CA GLY A 171 -9.09 11.82 6.10
C GLY A 171 -8.88 12.42 7.48
N GLN A 172 -8.16 13.54 7.58
CA GLN A 172 -7.86 14.22 8.83
C GLN A 172 -7.93 15.73 8.64
N VAL A 173 -8.40 16.44 9.67
CA VAL A 173 -8.45 17.90 9.72
C VAL A 173 -8.07 18.37 11.13
N TRP A 174 -7.33 19.47 11.22
CA TRP A 174 -6.95 20.09 12.50
C TRP A 174 -6.89 21.60 12.37
N GLY A 175 -6.88 22.32 13.49
CA GLY A 175 -6.64 23.77 13.52
C GLY A 175 -7.37 24.50 14.62
N GLY A 176 -6.91 25.75 14.83
CA GLY A 176 -7.41 26.64 15.87
C GLY A 176 -6.91 26.28 17.27
N THR A 177 -7.12 27.19 18.21
CA THR A 177 -6.67 27.06 19.60
C THR A 177 -7.78 27.29 20.61
N SER A 178 -8.73 28.19 20.32
CA SER A 178 -9.81 28.62 21.23
C SER A 178 -10.97 29.16 20.43
N VAL A 179 -12.18 29.10 21.02
CA VAL A 179 -13.43 29.55 20.39
C VAL A 179 -13.44 31.05 20.09
N ASN A 180 -12.71 31.84 20.86
CA ASN A 180 -12.62 33.30 20.72
C ASN A 180 -11.32 33.80 20.09
N ALA A 181 -10.58 32.91 19.42
CA ALA A 181 -9.38 33.23 18.65
C ALA A 181 -9.62 33.02 17.14
N ILE A 182 -9.14 33.96 16.32
CA ILE A 182 -8.99 33.79 14.89
C ILE A 182 -7.81 32.84 14.68
N ALA A 183 -8.03 31.70 14.02
CA ALA A 183 -7.02 30.66 13.90
C ALA A 183 -5.83 31.09 13.04
N GLN A 184 -4.62 30.98 13.59
CA GLN A 184 -3.38 31.21 12.85
C GLN A 184 -2.99 30.02 11.97
N GLU A 185 -3.27 28.80 12.42
CA GLU A 185 -2.93 27.59 11.71
C GLU A 185 -4.11 26.63 11.64
N ALA A 186 -4.22 25.97 10.49
CA ALA A 186 -5.12 24.85 10.26
C ALA A 186 -4.57 23.98 9.12
N GLY A 187 -5.05 22.76 9.01
CA GLY A 187 -4.65 21.92 7.91
C GLY A 187 -5.49 20.65 7.79
N PHE A 188 -5.18 19.88 6.77
CA PHE A 188 -5.78 18.58 6.54
C PHE A 188 -4.85 17.67 5.74
N ASN A 189 -5.10 16.36 5.82
CA ASN A 189 -4.49 15.35 4.97
C ASN A 189 -5.44 14.93 3.87
N LEU A 190 -4.95 14.96 2.63
CA LEU A 190 -5.65 14.58 1.41
C LEU A 190 -5.06 13.30 0.84
N ASP A 191 -5.93 12.32 0.52
CA ASP A 191 -5.60 11.08 -0.20
C ASP A 191 -6.37 11.05 -1.52
N LEU A 192 -5.65 10.96 -2.63
CA LEU A 192 -6.17 10.83 -3.98
C LEU A 192 -5.74 9.48 -4.52
N ARG A 193 -6.66 8.74 -5.14
CA ARG A 193 -6.34 7.43 -5.74
C ARG A 193 -6.98 7.28 -7.11
N SER A 194 -6.31 6.55 -8.01
CA SER A 194 -6.86 6.14 -9.29
C SER A 194 -6.21 4.86 -9.80
N LEU A 195 -6.92 4.15 -10.67
CA LEU A 195 -6.38 3.06 -11.49
C LEU A 195 -5.56 3.56 -12.68
N ASP A 196 -5.64 4.85 -12.98
CA ASP A 196 -5.00 5.50 -14.13
C ASP A 196 -4.11 6.65 -13.66
N GLY A 197 -2.85 6.67 -14.14
CA GLY A 197 -1.87 7.67 -13.74
C GLY A 197 -2.18 9.07 -14.22
N ASP A 198 -2.67 9.22 -15.45
CA ASP A 198 -2.97 10.53 -16.04
C ASP A 198 -4.20 11.15 -15.35
N VAL A 199 -5.20 10.32 -15.04
CA VAL A 199 -6.38 10.74 -14.26
C VAL A 199 -5.98 11.16 -12.86
N LEU A 200 -5.04 10.44 -12.23
CA LEU A 200 -4.54 10.77 -10.90
C LEU A 200 -3.78 12.10 -10.90
N GLU A 201 -2.94 12.33 -11.90
CA GLU A 201 -2.18 13.58 -12.07
C GLU A 201 -3.13 14.77 -12.31
N ASP A 202 -4.14 14.60 -13.18
CA ASP A 202 -5.16 15.64 -13.41
C ASP A 202 -5.92 15.97 -12.13
N LEU A 203 -6.34 14.95 -11.39
CA LEU A 203 -7.06 15.13 -10.12
C LEU A 203 -6.18 15.87 -9.10
N GLU A 204 -4.90 15.51 -8.96
CA GLU A 204 -3.96 16.20 -8.08
C GLU A 204 -3.82 17.68 -8.47
N ARG A 205 -3.62 17.96 -9.76
CA ARG A 205 -3.50 19.34 -10.28
C ARG A 205 -4.75 20.17 -9.95
N ARG A 206 -5.94 19.61 -10.14
CA ARG A 206 -7.22 20.27 -9.82
C ARG A 206 -7.39 20.47 -8.33
N ALA A 207 -7.03 19.49 -7.52
CA ALA A 207 -7.08 19.60 -6.06
C ALA A 207 -6.15 20.70 -5.54
N ARG A 208 -4.89 20.74 -6.00
CA ARG A 208 -3.93 21.81 -5.67
C ARG A 208 -4.45 23.19 -6.09
N GLY A 209 -5.06 23.29 -7.27
CA GLY A 209 -5.70 24.53 -7.74
C GLY A 209 -6.84 24.99 -6.84
N ALA A 210 -7.73 24.09 -6.44
CA ALA A 210 -8.86 24.36 -5.56
C ALA A 210 -8.40 24.81 -4.16
N ILE A 211 -7.40 24.13 -3.59
CA ILE A 211 -6.81 24.47 -2.28
C ILE A 211 -6.18 25.87 -2.34
N GLY A 212 -5.34 26.16 -3.35
CA GLY A 212 -4.71 27.46 -3.50
C GLY A 212 -5.72 28.59 -3.73
N ALA A 213 -6.78 28.34 -4.49
CA ALA A 213 -7.86 29.33 -4.68
C ALA A 213 -8.63 29.62 -3.38
N ALA A 214 -8.88 28.60 -2.55
CA ALA A 214 -9.54 28.78 -1.25
C ALA A 214 -8.66 29.58 -0.28
N ALA A 215 -7.36 29.30 -0.23
CA ALA A 215 -6.41 30.06 0.59
C ALA A 215 -6.38 31.55 0.20
N ARG A 216 -6.25 31.84 -1.11
CA ARG A 216 -6.27 33.23 -1.61
C ARG A 216 -7.58 33.96 -1.28
N ARG A 217 -8.73 33.31 -1.48
CA ARG A 217 -10.05 33.91 -1.12
C ARG A 217 -10.17 34.24 0.36
N ALA A 218 -9.57 33.43 1.21
CA ALA A 218 -9.58 33.63 2.65
C ALA A 218 -8.49 34.58 3.16
N GLY A 219 -7.58 35.05 2.30
CA GLY A 219 -6.44 35.89 2.70
C GLY A 219 -5.38 35.14 3.52
N CYS A 220 -5.26 33.83 3.32
CA CYS A 220 -4.29 32.96 3.99
C CYS A 220 -3.23 32.44 3.04
N GLU A 221 -2.07 32.11 3.59
CA GLU A 221 -1.06 31.31 2.90
C GLU A 221 -1.40 29.82 2.99
N VAL A 222 -0.95 29.03 2.01
CA VAL A 222 -1.03 27.56 2.06
C VAL A 222 0.24 26.93 1.58
N GLU A 223 0.71 25.96 2.34
CA GLU A 223 1.82 25.05 2.00
C GLU A 223 1.24 23.67 1.69
N LEU A 224 1.69 23.05 0.59
CA LEU A 224 1.28 21.71 0.16
C LEU A 224 2.51 20.80 0.18
N GLU A 225 2.58 19.92 1.17
CA GLU A 225 3.67 18.96 1.35
C GLU A 225 3.21 17.58 0.83
N PRO A 226 3.88 17.01 -0.19
CA PRO A 226 3.64 15.64 -0.59
C PRO A 226 4.18 14.68 0.49
N ILE A 227 3.34 13.72 0.91
CA ILE A 227 3.69 12.70 1.90
C ILE A 227 3.51 11.27 1.38
N GLY A 228 3.22 11.10 0.10
CA GLY A 228 3.13 9.81 -0.59
C GLY A 228 2.84 10.00 -2.07
N ASP A 229 3.53 9.19 -2.88
CA ASP A 229 3.44 9.20 -4.34
C ASP A 229 3.58 7.77 -4.87
N ARG A 230 2.52 6.96 -4.76
CA ARG A 230 2.50 5.60 -5.29
C ARG A 230 2.01 5.61 -6.74
N PRO A 231 2.72 4.95 -7.68
CA PRO A 231 2.32 4.95 -9.08
C PRO A 231 1.05 4.12 -9.30
N ALA A 232 0.15 4.59 -10.17
CA ALA A 232 -0.80 3.73 -10.86
C ALA A 232 -0.06 3.04 -12.00
N ALA A 233 -0.28 1.76 -12.19
CA ALA A 233 0.31 1.03 -13.29
C ALA A 233 -0.54 -0.19 -13.68
N PHE A 234 -0.49 -0.50 -14.95
CA PHE A 234 -0.98 -1.74 -15.52
C PHE A 234 0.11 -2.33 -16.40
N VAL A 235 0.39 -3.61 -16.22
CA VAL A 235 1.30 -4.38 -17.06
C VAL A 235 0.61 -5.68 -17.47
N ASP A 236 1.09 -6.34 -18.51
CA ASP A 236 0.58 -7.65 -18.87
C ASP A 236 1.02 -8.70 -17.83
N ASN A 237 0.10 -9.00 -16.92
CA ASN A 237 0.26 -9.98 -15.85
C ASN A 237 -0.42 -11.32 -16.15
N HIS A 238 -0.90 -11.54 -17.38
CA HIS A 238 -1.81 -12.65 -17.68
C HIS A 238 -1.24 -14.03 -17.30
N ALA A 239 0.00 -14.30 -17.64
CA ALA A 239 0.67 -15.56 -17.30
C ALA A 239 0.86 -15.74 -15.79
N LEU A 240 1.25 -14.65 -15.10
CA LEU A 240 1.47 -14.65 -13.65
C LEU A 240 0.15 -14.83 -12.88
N VAL A 241 -0.91 -14.16 -13.31
CA VAL A 241 -2.27 -14.32 -12.75
C VAL A 241 -2.79 -15.74 -13.00
N ALA A 242 -2.58 -16.31 -14.19
CA ALA A 242 -2.99 -17.68 -14.47
C ALA A 242 -2.29 -18.70 -13.56
N CYS A 243 -1.00 -18.53 -13.27
CA CYS A 243 -0.27 -19.35 -12.29
C CYS A 243 -0.83 -19.16 -10.88
N ALA A 244 -1.13 -17.92 -10.47
CA ALA A 244 -1.68 -17.64 -9.16
C ALA A 244 -3.07 -18.28 -8.96
N LEU A 245 -3.94 -18.21 -9.95
CA LEU A 245 -5.27 -18.82 -9.88
C LEU A 245 -5.20 -20.35 -9.83
N ARG A 246 -4.31 -20.99 -10.63
CA ARG A 246 -4.07 -22.44 -10.55
C ARG A 246 -3.53 -22.86 -9.19
N ALA A 247 -2.62 -22.06 -8.62
CA ALA A 247 -2.06 -22.32 -7.30
C ALA A 247 -3.12 -22.30 -6.19
N LEU A 248 -4.07 -21.36 -6.26
CA LEU A 248 -5.21 -21.30 -5.33
C LEU A 248 -6.15 -22.49 -5.53
N GLU A 249 -6.49 -22.82 -6.77
CA GLU A 249 -7.33 -23.99 -7.09
C GLU A 249 -6.72 -25.29 -6.58
N ALA A 250 -5.40 -25.47 -6.68
CA ALA A 250 -4.70 -26.66 -6.20
C ALA A 250 -4.84 -26.91 -4.68
N VAL A 251 -5.13 -25.85 -3.91
CA VAL A 251 -5.40 -25.96 -2.46
C VAL A 251 -6.89 -25.86 -2.13
N GLY A 252 -7.78 -25.87 -3.15
CA GLY A 252 -9.22 -25.79 -2.98
C GLY A 252 -9.75 -24.38 -2.72
N GLU A 253 -8.96 -23.33 -3.01
CA GLU A 253 -9.35 -21.94 -2.83
C GLU A 253 -9.84 -21.33 -4.14
N LYS A 254 -10.86 -20.47 -4.04
CA LYS A 254 -11.33 -19.67 -5.18
C LYS A 254 -10.54 -18.37 -5.26
N GLY A 255 -9.83 -18.16 -6.37
CA GLY A 255 -9.09 -16.93 -6.62
C GLY A 255 -9.99 -15.75 -7.05
N SER A 256 -9.67 -14.55 -6.58
CA SER A 256 -10.25 -13.27 -6.98
C SER A 256 -9.16 -12.31 -7.40
N VAL A 257 -9.26 -11.79 -8.62
CA VAL A 257 -8.31 -10.81 -9.16
C VAL A 257 -8.84 -9.40 -8.89
N VAL A 258 -8.00 -8.57 -8.26
CA VAL A 258 -8.38 -7.23 -7.82
C VAL A 258 -7.29 -6.20 -8.14
N ALA A 259 -7.62 -4.93 -7.98
CA ALA A 259 -6.67 -3.83 -7.97
C ALA A 259 -6.46 -3.35 -6.53
N SER A 260 -5.22 -3.10 -6.14
CA SER A 260 -4.86 -2.53 -4.84
C SER A 260 -3.52 -1.78 -4.93
N SER A 261 -3.13 -1.13 -3.83
CA SER A 261 -1.81 -0.49 -3.69
C SER A 261 -0.97 -1.33 -2.75
N THR A 262 0.11 -1.91 -3.27
CA THR A 262 1.02 -2.83 -2.57
C THR A 262 2.45 -2.62 -3.06
N ASP A 263 3.42 -3.35 -2.53
CA ASP A 263 4.80 -3.37 -3.03
C ASP A 263 4.89 -3.72 -4.54
N ALA A 264 3.91 -4.46 -5.09
CA ALA A 264 3.84 -4.76 -6.52
C ALA A 264 3.71 -3.51 -7.42
N ASN A 265 3.18 -2.38 -6.89
CA ASN A 265 3.12 -1.12 -7.63
C ASN A 265 4.50 -0.66 -8.12
N ALA A 266 5.55 -0.86 -7.30
CA ALA A 266 6.91 -0.46 -7.64
C ALA A 266 7.45 -1.22 -8.86
N ALA A 267 7.14 -2.50 -8.97
CA ALA A 267 7.53 -3.35 -10.10
C ALA A 267 6.71 -3.02 -11.35
N MET A 268 5.38 -2.94 -11.22
CA MET A 268 4.49 -2.59 -12.34
C MET A 268 4.83 -1.25 -12.95
N ALA A 269 5.20 -0.25 -12.14
CA ALA A 269 5.62 1.07 -12.62
C ALA A 269 6.91 1.06 -13.46
N ARG A 270 7.70 -0.02 -13.38
CA ARG A 270 8.90 -0.25 -14.19
C ARG A 270 8.63 -1.15 -15.40
N GLY A 271 7.36 -1.51 -15.64
CA GLY A 271 6.97 -2.44 -16.70
C GLY A 271 7.27 -3.91 -16.39
N LEU A 272 7.68 -4.23 -15.15
CA LEU A 272 7.93 -5.61 -14.73
C LEU A 272 6.59 -6.27 -14.35
N PRO A 273 6.23 -7.42 -14.95
CA PRO A 273 5.06 -8.19 -14.53
C PRO A 273 5.07 -8.46 -13.02
N ALA A 274 3.99 -8.13 -12.33
CA ALA A 274 3.93 -8.25 -10.88
C ALA A 274 2.53 -8.52 -10.36
N ILE A 275 2.45 -9.25 -9.24
CA ILE A 275 1.22 -9.44 -8.47
C ILE A 275 1.50 -9.27 -6.97
N ALA A 276 0.42 -8.99 -6.19
CA ALA A 276 0.43 -9.38 -4.79
C ALA A 276 -0.42 -10.64 -4.62
N PHE A 277 0.07 -11.56 -3.78
CA PHE A 277 -0.51 -12.89 -3.57
C PHE A 277 -0.77 -13.13 -2.09
N GLY A 278 -2.06 -13.24 -1.73
CA GLY A 278 -2.50 -13.41 -0.36
C GLY A 278 -2.34 -14.85 0.15
N VAL A 279 -1.88 -14.97 1.40
CA VAL A 279 -1.49 -16.29 1.97
C VAL A 279 -2.13 -16.60 3.32
N TYR A 280 -2.99 -15.73 3.87
CA TYR A 280 -3.63 -15.97 5.17
C TYR A 280 -5.10 -15.58 5.17
N ARG A 281 -5.86 -16.12 6.11
CA ARG A 281 -7.20 -15.64 6.44
C ARG A 281 -7.16 -14.87 7.74
N GLY A 282 -7.71 -13.67 7.73
CA GLY A 282 -7.70 -12.77 8.86
C GLY A 282 -8.73 -11.67 8.70
N GLY A 283 -8.66 -10.68 9.54
CA GLY A 283 -9.52 -9.50 9.45
C GLY A 283 -9.07 -8.40 10.38
N ASP A 284 -9.78 -7.28 10.30
CA ASP A 284 -9.49 -6.07 11.06
C ASP A 284 -8.08 -5.50 10.82
N ALA A 285 -7.51 -5.69 9.62
CA ALA A 285 -6.23 -5.09 9.24
C ALA A 285 -6.22 -3.59 9.55
N HIS A 286 -5.06 -3.07 9.99
CA HIS A 286 -4.86 -1.69 10.44
C HIS A 286 -5.62 -1.31 11.73
N ARG A 287 -6.09 -2.31 12.50
CA ARG A 287 -6.72 -2.10 13.82
C ARG A 287 -5.98 -2.90 14.88
N THR A 288 -6.01 -2.42 16.11
CA THR A 288 -5.44 -3.15 17.26
C THR A 288 -6.18 -4.45 17.57
N SER A 289 -7.37 -4.67 17.00
CA SER A 289 -8.16 -5.91 17.04
C SER A 289 -7.84 -6.89 15.92
N GLU A 290 -6.82 -6.63 15.10
CA GLU A 290 -6.44 -7.49 13.98
C GLU A 290 -6.25 -8.94 14.42
N TRP A 291 -6.74 -9.85 13.57
CA TRP A 291 -6.72 -11.28 13.87
C TRP A 291 -6.34 -12.11 12.64
N LEU A 292 -5.79 -13.29 12.91
CA LEU A 292 -5.35 -14.29 11.95
C LEU A 292 -5.94 -15.66 12.33
N ASP A 293 -6.42 -16.40 11.33
CA ASP A 293 -6.69 -17.85 11.45
C ASP A 293 -5.38 -18.63 11.19
N PRO A 294 -4.73 -19.19 12.22
CA PRO A 294 -3.46 -19.87 12.05
C PRO A 294 -3.56 -21.16 11.19
N ALA A 295 -4.75 -21.77 11.09
CA ALA A 295 -4.93 -22.94 10.23
C ALA A 295 -4.82 -22.58 8.74
N SER A 296 -5.10 -21.33 8.38
CA SER A 296 -4.98 -20.86 7.00
C SER A 296 -3.55 -20.74 6.50
N LEU A 297 -2.56 -20.58 7.41
CA LEU A 297 -1.15 -20.42 7.02
C LEU A 297 -0.61 -21.64 6.28
N ALA A 298 -1.01 -22.84 6.68
CA ALA A 298 -0.59 -24.08 5.99
C ALA A 298 -1.19 -24.17 4.57
N LEU A 299 -2.39 -23.63 4.36
CA LEU A 299 -3.01 -23.54 3.04
C LEU A 299 -2.29 -22.50 2.17
N GLY A 300 -2.07 -21.31 2.74
CA GLY A 300 -1.37 -20.23 2.06
C GLY A 300 0.06 -20.59 1.69
N TYR A 301 0.78 -21.28 2.57
CA TYR A 301 2.10 -21.79 2.30
C TYR A 301 2.10 -22.74 1.09
N ARG A 302 1.18 -23.73 1.05
CA ARG A 302 1.05 -24.63 -0.10
C ARG A 302 0.65 -23.90 -1.38
N ALA A 303 -0.28 -22.95 -1.31
CA ALA A 303 -0.63 -22.16 -2.47
C ALA A 303 0.57 -21.37 -3.02
N PHE A 304 1.39 -20.83 -2.13
CA PHE A 304 2.62 -20.14 -2.52
C PHE A 304 3.66 -21.10 -3.17
N GLU A 305 3.84 -22.32 -2.64
CA GLU A 305 4.68 -23.35 -3.26
C GLU A 305 4.16 -23.72 -4.67
N HIS A 306 2.84 -23.92 -4.83
CA HIS A 306 2.24 -24.18 -6.14
C HIS A 306 2.41 -23.03 -7.13
N LEU A 307 2.33 -21.77 -6.67
CA LEU A 307 2.60 -20.61 -7.50
C LEU A 307 4.02 -20.64 -8.05
N LEU A 308 5.00 -20.86 -7.18
CA LEU A 308 6.41 -20.91 -7.59
C LEU A 308 6.71 -22.10 -8.51
N ALA A 309 6.13 -23.27 -8.26
CA ALA A 309 6.25 -24.43 -9.14
C ALA A 309 5.66 -24.14 -10.52
N CYS A 310 4.47 -23.54 -10.59
CA CYS A 310 3.85 -23.14 -11.85
C CYS A 310 4.72 -22.16 -12.64
N LEU A 311 5.35 -21.19 -11.96
CA LEU A 311 6.26 -20.24 -12.60
C LEU A 311 7.53 -20.91 -13.12
N ALA A 312 8.05 -21.93 -12.43
CA ALA A 312 9.21 -22.68 -12.90
C ALA A 312 8.93 -23.49 -14.19
N GLU A 313 7.68 -23.95 -14.36
CA GLU A 313 7.23 -24.68 -15.55
C GLU A 313 6.93 -23.76 -16.73
N SER A 314 6.61 -22.50 -16.46
CA SER A 314 6.31 -21.50 -17.49
C SER A 314 7.61 -21.16 -18.22
N ARG A 315 7.83 -21.80 -19.36
CA ARG A 315 8.93 -21.42 -20.27
C ARG A 315 8.55 -20.07 -20.89
N GLY A 316 9.41 -19.06 -20.72
CA GLY A 316 9.26 -17.75 -21.34
C GLY A 316 9.16 -17.82 -22.85
#